data_c1bfaad46402ea50fcf98719e7a02f0b
#
_entry.id   c1bfaad46402ea50fcf98719e7a02f0b
#
_cell.length_a   1.000
_cell.length_b   1.000
_cell.length_c   1.000
_cell.angle_alpha   90.00
_cell.angle_beta   90.00
_cell.angle_gamma   90.00
#
_symmetry.space_group_name_H-M   'P 1'
#
loop_
_entity.id
_entity.type
_entity.pdbx_description
1 polymer ?
#
loop_
_entity_poly.entity_id
_entity_poly.type
_entity_poly.pdbx_seq_one_letter_code
_entity_poly.pdbx_strand_id
1 'polypeptide(L)'
;MLTNPYTADTATSCQEFTRQLCLLGDTFVSNAPFKVTSIAIDGEEIPVIWNTGNNAQTSWICSLLNSYGPSSRAELSLIETTKLLRVLFTSLSYTAQFLLQSCGLGSGIFLENWYLPTTLYPAQRSAQGIIDAVKVLERQAAEQGQNHLPIIIRSLTPALHTAMIDQLRHSGFLMIPTRQIWIADNIRDHSWRQRSHIKRDFSLERKYAAQTEWVAGEDFSDEDFARSLFLYNQIYRGKFPEFNPDYSLSFFKTAVATGFIKFYGLRSVIHQSDNFAGYPVTEYSTAKPPLSAFVGIVRRDNLFSTPLFGYDLSRPRKEGLYRRLMLKVSLEAERHQGSVHCSGGAGNFKALRGAQSHVEYAAVWMQHLPAYRQAIFKLLAKTIDTFITPYAAKNQL
;
A
#
# COMPACT_ATOMS: atom_id res chain seq x y z
N MET A 1 2.04 -31.80 12.32
CA MET A 1 2.30 -30.43 11.87
C MET A 1 1.80 -29.48 12.94
N LEU A 2 2.70 -28.82 13.67
CA LEU A 2 2.29 -27.83 14.66
C LEU A 2 1.81 -26.59 13.88
N THR A 3 0.51 -26.30 13.93
CA THR A 3 -0.03 -25.05 13.40
C THR A 3 0.60 -23.90 14.19
N ASN A 4 1.28 -23.00 13.50
CA ASN A 4 1.85 -21.81 14.11
C ASN A 4 0.70 -20.96 14.68
N PRO A 5 0.58 -20.75 16.00
CA PRO A 5 -0.56 -20.05 16.61
C PRO A 5 -0.74 -18.62 16.08
N TYR A 6 0.32 -18.03 15.45
CA TYR A 6 0.27 -16.69 14.89
C TYR A 6 -0.38 -16.59 13.48
N THR A 7 -0.53 -17.72 12.76
CA THR A 7 -1.23 -17.72 11.45
C THR A 7 -2.74 -17.69 11.61
N ALA A 8 -3.28 -18.28 12.67
CA ALA A 8 -4.72 -18.25 12.97
C ALA A 8 -5.21 -16.84 13.31
N ASP A 9 -4.39 -16.03 14.00
CA ASP A 9 -4.73 -14.66 14.41
C ASP A 9 -4.83 -13.71 13.21
N THR A 10 -3.88 -13.77 12.26
CA THR A 10 -3.90 -12.91 11.06
C THR A 10 -5.02 -13.28 10.08
N ALA A 11 -5.37 -14.56 9.93
CA ALA A 11 -6.47 -14.99 9.08
C ALA A 11 -7.82 -14.50 9.64
N THR A 12 -8.02 -14.61 10.94
CA THR A 12 -9.23 -14.13 11.64
C THR A 12 -9.38 -12.61 11.49
N SER A 13 -8.30 -11.84 11.67
CA SER A 13 -8.30 -10.39 11.52
C SER A 13 -8.63 -9.97 10.06
N CYS A 14 -8.09 -10.67 9.07
CA CYS A 14 -8.41 -10.42 7.67
C CYS A 14 -9.88 -10.73 7.34
N GLN A 15 -10.41 -11.83 7.86
CA GLN A 15 -11.81 -12.22 7.67
C GLN A 15 -12.77 -11.19 8.29
N GLU A 16 -12.50 -10.76 9.51
CA GLU A 16 -13.32 -9.75 10.17
C GLU A 16 -13.25 -8.39 9.43
N PHE A 17 -12.05 -7.99 8.99
CA PHE A 17 -11.91 -6.77 8.22
C PHE A 17 -12.61 -6.86 6.85
N THR A 18 -12.55 -8.04 6.18
CA THR A 18 -13.33 -8.28 4.94
C THR A 18 -14.82 -8.09 5.17
N ARG A 19 -15.35 -8.61 6.28
CA ARG A 19 -16.76 -8.42 6.65
C ARG A 19 -17.12 -6.94 6.81
N GLN A 20 -16.26 -6.16 7.48
CA GLN A 20 -16.44 -4.72 7.63
C GLN A 20 -16.34 -3.98 6.29
N LEU A 21 -15.44 -4.39 5.39
CA LEU A 21 -15.35 -3.84 4.04
C LEU A 21 -16.61 -4.09 3.23
N CYS A 22 -17.24 -5.27 3.35
CA CYS A 22 -18.50 -5.57 2.65
C CYS A 22 -19.67 -4.71 3.18
N LEU A 23 -19.64 -4.31 4.45
CA LEU A 23 -20.69 -3.52 5.08
C LEU A 23 -20.52 -2.00 4.87
N LEU A 24 -19.28 -1.50 4.91
CA LEU A 24 -18.96 -0.08 5.03
C LEU A 24 -17.94 0.41 3.99
N GLY A 25 -17.50 -0.46 3.06
CA GLY A 25 -16.37 -0.18 2.17
C GLY A 25 -16.55 1.05 1.30
N ASP A 26 -17.77 1.35 0.88
CA ASP A 26 -18.12 2.55 0.11
C ASP A 26 -17.94 3.87 0.90
N THR A 27 -17.85 3.79 2.23
CA THR A 27 -17.61 4.95 3.13
C THR A 27 -16.17 5.07 3.59
N PHE A 28 -15.34 4.05 3.36
CA PHE A 28 -13.97 4.00 3.88
C PHE A 28 -12.98 4.87 3.12
N VAL A 29 -13.19 5.01 1.81
CA VAL A 29 -12.29 5.78 0.92
C VAL A 29 -13.12 6.68 0.03
N SER A 30 -13.17 7.99 0.33
CA SER A 30 -14.10 8.93 -0.32
C SER A 30 -13.87 9.08 -1.83
N ASN A 31 -12.63 8.91 -2.31
CA ASN A 31 -12.30 8.91 -3.74
C ASN A 31 -12.27 7.51 -4.37
N ALA A 32 -12.84 6.50 -3.70
CA ALA A 32 -13.10 5.16 -4.21
C ALA A 32 -14.36 4.55 -3.55
N PRO A 33 -15.52 5.20 -3.63
CA PRO A 33 -16.76 4.79 -2.95
C PRO A 33 -17.44 3.65 -3.73
N PHE A 34 -16.79 2.50 -3.79
CA PHE A 34 -17.26 1.36 -4.59
C PHE A 34 -17.90 0.29 -3.71
N LYS A 35 -18.84 -0.43 -4.30
CA LYS A 35 -19.39 -1.64 -3.71
C LYS A 35 -18.27 -2.64 -3.46
N VAL A 36 -18.24 -3.21 -2.26
CA VAL A 36 -17.35 -4.31 -1.89
C VAL A 36 -18.19 -5.55 -1.65
N THR A 37 -17.76 -6.67 -2.20
CA THR A 37 -18.29 -8.01 -1.93
C THR A 37 -17.15 -8.89 -1.44
N SER A 38 -17.43 -10.12 -1.04
CA SER A 38 -16.40 -11.11 -0.75
C SER A 38 -16.53 -12.34 -1.65
N ILE A 39 -15.43 -13.08 -1.76
CA ILE A 39 -15.34 -14.38 -2.41
C ILE A 39 -14.38 -15.27 -1.63
N ALA A 40 -14.70 -16.56 -1.52
CA ALA A 40 -13.80 -17.51 -0.86
C ALA A 40 -12.66 -17.94 -1.81
N ILE A 41 -11.41 -17.85 -1.34
CA ILE A 41 -10.22 -18.39 -2.01
C ILE A 41 -9.40 -19.15 -0.98
N ASP A 42 -9.07 -20.41 -1.25
CA ASP A 42 -8.27 -21.26 -0.37
C ASP A 42 -8.80 -21.30 1.09
N GLY A 43 -10.13 -21.22 1.26
CA GLY A 43 -10.81 -21.24 2.56
C GLY A 43 -10.86 -19.89 3.28
N GLU A 44 -10.35 -18.81 2.69
CA GLU A 44 -10.45 -17.45 3.24
C GLU A 44 -11.48 -16.62 2.45
N GLU A 45 -12.33 -15.86 3.16
CA GLU A 45 -13.17 -14.81 2.57
C GLU A 45 -12.33 -13.56 2.32
N ILE A 46 -12.21 -13.16 1.07
CA ILE A 46 -11.40 -12.03 0.64
C ILE A 46 -12.23 -10.96 -0.06
N PRO A 47 -11.88 -9.67 0.06
CA PRO A 47 -12.66 -8.59 -0.50
C PRO A 47 -12.50 -8.47 -2.01
N VAL A 48 -13.58 -8.08 -2.67
CA VAL A 48 -13.66 -7.77 -4.11
C VAL A 48 -14.26 -6.38 -4.26
N ILE A 49 -13.50 -5.45 -4.84
CA ILE A 49 -13.96 -4.09 -5.08
C ILE A 49 -14.48 -3.97 -6.52
N TRP A 50 -15.70 -3.48 -6.67
CA TRP A 50 -16.38 -3.30 -7.97
C TRP A 50 -16.29 -1.83 -8.40
N ASN A 51 -15.18 -1.45 -9.04
CA ASN A 51 -15.10 -0.13 -9.68
C ASN A 51 -15.83 -0.16 -11.03
N THR A 52 -17.06 0.36 -11.03
CA THR A 52 -17.89 0.48 -12.24
C THR A 52 -17.75 1.86 -12.90
N GLY A 53 -16.98 2.79 -12.31
CA GLY A 53 -16.80 4.15 -12.79
C GLY A 53 -15.53 4.33 -13.64
N ASN A 54 -15.64 4.97 -14.80
CA ASN A 54 -14.51 5.32 -15.65
C ASN A 54 -14.00 6.75 -15.35
N ASN A 55 -13.60 6.99 -14.09
CA ASN A 55 -13.25 8.33 -13.60
C ASN A 55 -11.74 8.43 -13.25
N ALA A 56 -11.06 9.43 -13.82
CA ALA A 56 -9.65 9.70 -13.57
C ALA A 56 -9.36 10.28 -12.15
N GLN A 57 -10.39 10.69 -11.41
CA GLN A 57 -10.26 11.14 -10.00
C GLN A 57 -10.35 10.00 -8.99
N THR A 58 -10.70 8.79 -9.44
CA THR A 58 -10.69 7.60 -8.58
C THR A 58 -9.29 7.32 -8.06
N SER A 59 -9.18 6.95 -6.78
CA SER A 59 -7.89 6.56 -6.20
C SER A 59 -7.19 5.48 -7.05
N TRP A 60 -5.88 5.65 -7.26
CA TRP A 60 -5.06 4.73 -8.07
C TRP A 60 -5.09 3.28 -7.56
N ILE A 61 -5.40 3.07 -6.29
CA ILE A 61 -5.49 1.71 -5.72
C ILE A 61 -6.64 0.88 -6.31
N CYS A 62 -7.64 1.54 -6.89
CA CYS A 62 -8.81 0.94 -7.51
C CYS A 62 -9.04 1.40 -8.96
N SER A 63 -8.03 1.97 -9.64
CA SER A 63 -8.16 2.46 -11.01
C SER A 63 -6.85 2.30 -11.79
N LEU A 64 -6.89 1.48 -12.85
CA LEU A 64 -5.77 1.40 -13.80
C LEU A 64 -5.61 2.71 -14.58
N LEU A 65 -6.72 3.37 -14.92
CA LEU A 65 -6.72 4.66 -15.60
C LEU A 65 -5.89 5.68 -14.81
N ASN A 66 -6.13 5.77 -13.50
CA ASN A 66 -5.38 6.69 -12.66
C ASN A 66 -3.93 6.25 -12.45
N SER A 67 -3.70 4.95 -12.23
CA SER A 67 -2.36 4.40 -12.03
C SER A 67 -1.41 4.72 -13.20
N TYR A 68 -1.85 4.56 -14.45
CA TYR A 68 -1.01 4.78 -15.64
C TYR A 68 -1.17 6.16 -16.28
N GLY A 69 -2.13 6.95 -15.85
CA GLY A 69 -2.40 8.30 -16.33
C GLY A 69 -1.97 9.38 -15.33
N PRO A 70 -2.94 10.01 -14.64
CA PRO A 70 -2.68 11.17 -13.80
C PRO A 70 -1.68 10.93 -12.67
N SER A 71 -1.77 9.78 -11.95
CA SER A 71 -0.88 9.46 -10.85
C SER A 71 0.58 9.30 -11.30
N SER A 72 0.81 8.59 -12.42
CA SER A 72 2.16 8.41 -12.97
C SER A 72 2.80 9.74 -13.41
N ARG A 73 2.00 10.67 -13.95
CA ARG A 73 2.50 12.02 -14.30
C ARG A 73 2.86 12.84 -13.06
N ALA A 74 2.05 12.74 -12.03
CA ALA A 74 2.33 13.40 -10.76
C ALA A 74 3.65 12.90 -10.14
N GLU A 75 3.87 11.59 -10.12
CA GLU A 75 5.14 11.01 -9.66
C GLU A 75 6.32 11.42 -10.54
N LEU A 76 6.17 11.42 -11.87
CA LEU A 76 7.20 11.83 -12.81
C LEU A 76 7.66 13.27 -12.56
N SER A 77 6.80 14.16 -12.07
CA SER A 77 7.15 15.53 -11.72
C SER A 77 8.19 15.63 -10.59
N LEU A 78 8.26 14.61 -9.73
CA LEU A 78 9.19 14.55 -8.59
C LEU A 78 10.53 13.89 -8.93
N ILE A 79 10.64 13.27 -10.11
CA ILE A 79 11.83 12.54 -10.52
C ILE A 79 12.79 13.48 -11.23
N GLU A 80 14.07 13.47 -10.85
CA GLU A 80 15.13 14.15 -11.59
C GLU A 80 15.41 13.38 -12.89
N THR A 81 15.02 13.96 -14.00
CA THR A 81 15.23 13.38 -15.34
C THR A 81 15.48 14.47 -16.39
N THR A 82 15.98 14.08 -17.56
CA THR A 82 16.19 15.03 -18.65
C THR A 82 14.86 15.55 -19.18
N LYS A 83 14.87 16.78 -19.72
CA LYS A 83 13.66 17.40 -20.30
C LYS A 83 13.04 16.51 -21.39
N LEU A 84 13.88 15.89 -22.23
CA LEU A 84 13.42 15.01 -23.32
C LEU A 84 12.68 13.77 -22.78
N LEU A 85 13.25 13.07 -21.81
CA LEU A 85 12.62 11.89 -21.20
C LEU A 85 11.34 12.27 -20.45
N ARG A 86 11.32 13.43 -19.79
CA ARG A 86 10.10 13.93 -19.12
C ARG A 86 8.98 14.16 -20.13
N VAL A 87 9.26 14.81 -21.26
CA VAL A 87 8.28 15.02 -22.34
C VAL A 87 7.80 13.67 -22.89
N LEU A 88 8.71 12.73 -23.16
CA LEU A 88 8.37 11.41 -23.68
C LEU A 88 7.44 10.66 -22.70
N PHE A 89 7.81 10.52 -21.44
CA PHE A 89 6.99 9.80 -20.45
C PHE A 89 5.66 10.49 -20.16
N THR A 90 5.63 11.82 -20.15
CA THR A 90 4.39 12.59 -20.03
C THR A 90 3.46 12.31 -21.20
N SER A 91 3.97 12.31 -22.43
CA SER A 91 3.19 12.03 -23.65
C SER A 91 2.67 10.58 -23.65
N LEU A 92 3.51 9.61 -23.27
CA LEU A 92 3.08 8.21 -23.12
C LEU A 92 1.95 8.05 -22.09
N SER A 93 2.06 8.75 -20.96
CA SER A 93 1.02 8.71 -19.92
C SER A 93 -0.30 9.36 -20.36
N TYR A 94 -0.26 10.47 -21.12
CA TYR A 94 -1.48 11.05 -21.71
C TYR A 94 -2.12 10.11 -22.74
N THR A 95 -1.30 9.46 -23.58
CA THR A 95 -1.77 8.47 -24.56
C THR A 95 -2.41 7.28 -23.84
N ALA A 96 -1.76 6.75 -22.80
CA ALA A 96 -2.31 5.66 -22.00
C ALA A 96 -3.66 6.07 -21.37
N GLN A 97 -3.73 7.24 -20.76
CA GLN A 97 -4.97 7.77 -20.18
C GLN A 97 -6.08 7.87 -21.23
N PHE A 98 -5.79 8.47 -22.38
CA PHE A 98 -6.78 8.63 -23.45
C PHE A 98 -7.31 7.27 -23.94
N LEU A 99 -6.42 6.30 -24.21
CA LEU A 99 -6.80 4.97 -24.67
C LEU A 99 -7.64 4.22 -23.62
N LEU A 100 -7.20 4.22 -22.36
CA LEU A 100 -7.93 3.57 -21.27
C LEU A 100 -9.31 4.19 -21.07
N GLN A 101 -9.38 5.52 -21.05
CA GLN A 101 -10.63 6.25 -20.83
C GLN A 101 -11.62 6.07 -22.00
N SER A 102 -11.14 6.22 -23.24
CA SER A 102 -11.99 6.08 -24.44
C SER A 102 -12.56 4.67 -24.61
N CYS A 103 -11.87 3.66 -24.10
CA CYS A 103 -12.32 2.27 -24.18
C CYS A 103 -13.05 1.79 -22.91
N GLY A 104 -13.32 2.68 -21.94
CA GLY A 104 -13.96 2.34 -20.68
C GLY A 104 -13.13 1.39 -19.79
N LEU A 105 -11.79 1.44 -19.92
CA LEU A 105 -10.87 0.56 -19.18
C LEU A 105 -10.33 1.19 -17.90
N GLY A 106 -10.89 2.33 -17.47
CA GLY A 106 -10.61 2.94 -16.17
C GLY A 106 -11.28 2.24 -15.00
N SER A 107 -12.30 1.45 -15.27
CA SER A 107 -13.06 0.61 -14.36
C SER A 107 -12.52 -0.81 -14.31
N GLY A 108 -12.92 -1.60 -13.30
CA GLY A 108 -12.52 -3.00 -13.16
C GLY A 108 -12.96 -3.62 -11.84
N ILE A 109 -12.87 -4.94 -11.76
CA ILE A 109 -13.13 -5.72 -10.55
C ILE A 109 -11.77 -6.03 -9.92
N PHE A 110 -11.54 -5.53 -8.71
CA PHE A 110 -10.26 -5.69 -8.02
C PHE A 110 -10.39 -6.79 -6.98
N LEU A 111 -9.77 -7.93 -7.25
CA LEU A 111 -9.75 -9.10 -6.38
C LEU A 111 -8.66 -8.95 -5.31
N GLU A 112 -8.99 -9.32 -4.07
CA GLU A 112 -8.11 -9.23 -2.90
C GLU A 112 -7.52 -7.82 -2.71
N ASN A 113 -8.38 -6.81 -2.84
CA ASN A 113 -8.00 -5.42 -2.64
C ASN A 113 -8.60 -4.89 -1.33
N TRP A 114 -7.74 -4.58 -0.39
CA TRP A 114 -8.07 -4.13 0.98
C TRP A 114 -8.15 -2.60 1.11
N TYR A 115 -8.32 -1.88 0.00
CA TYR A 115 -8.14 -0.43 -0.06
C TYR A 115 -6.73 0.03 0.34
N LEU A 116 -5.73 -0.84 0.23
CA LEU A 116 -4.35 -0.53 0.56
C LEU A 116 -3.47 -0.37 -0.69
N PRO A 117 -2.39 0.43 -0.61
CA PRO A 117 -1.41 0.56 -1.69
C PRO A 117 -0.73 -0.75 -2.10
N THR A 118 -0.63 -1.70 -1.17
CA THR A 118 0.00 -3.02 -1.38
C THR A 118 -0.89 -4.10 -0.79
N THR A 119 -1.14 -5.15 -1.54
CA THR A 119 -1.73 -6.40 -1.05
C THR A 119 -0.60 -7.36 -0.69
N LEU A 120 -0.66 -7.95 0.50
CA LEU A 120 0.20 -9.05 0.90
C LEU A 120 -0.58 -10.36 0.77
N TYR A 121 -0.05 -11.31 0.01
CA TYR A 121 -0.66 -12.63 -0.16
C TYR A 121 -0.10 -13.60 0.87
N PRO A 122 -0.94 -14.46 1.49
CA PRO A 122 -0.46 -15.51 2.36
C PRO A 122 0.26 -16.60 1.54
N ALA A 123 1.20 -17.31 2.17
CA ALA A 123 2.01 -18.34 1.50
C ALA A 123 1.17 -19.47 0.87
N GLN A 124 0.00 -19.75 1.44
CA GLN A 124 -0.94 -20.77 0.93
C GLN A 124 -1.82 -20.28 -0.22
N ARG A 125 -1.78 -18.96 -0.58
CA ARG A 125 -2.59 -18.46 -1.70
C ARG A 125 -2.20 -19.16 -2.99
N SER A 126 -3.15 -19.90 -3.57
CA SER A 126 -2.90 -20.67 -4.78
C SER A 126 -3.30 -19.89 -6.04
N ALA A 127 -2.55 -20.08 -7.11
CA ALA A 127 -2.95 -19.56 -8.42
C ALA A 127 -4.26 -20.19 -8.90
N GLN A 128 -4.49 -21.47 -8.58
CA GLN A 128 -5.73 -22.17 -8.96
C GLN A 128 -6.93 -21.57 -8.25
N GLY A 129 -6.84 -21.29 -6.95
CA GLY A 129 -7.91 -20.61 -6.21
C GLY A 129 -8.25 -19.23 -6.79
N ILE A 130 -7.22 -18.44 -7.18
CA ILE A 130 -7.42 -17.17 -7.89
C ILE A 130 -8.12 -17.37 -9.23
N ILE A 131 -7.70 -18.35 -10.06
CA ILE A 131 -8.28 -18.65 -11.36
C ILE A 131 -9.76 -19.03 -11.22
N ASP A 132 -10.08 -19.85 -10.23
CA ASP A 132 -11.46 -20.31 -10.01
C ASP A 132 -12.34 -19.14 -9.49
N ALA A 133 -11.83 -18.31 -8.59
CA ALA A 133 -12.50 -17.10 -8.15
C ALA A 133 -12.76 -16.12 -9.31
N VAL A 134 -11.80 -15.93 -10.20
CA VAL A 134 -11.96 -15.07 -11.39
C VAL A 134 -13.05 -15.58 -12.32
N LYS A 135 -13.18 -16.89 -12.53
CA LYS A 135 -14.29 -17.48 -13.33
C LYS A 135 -15.66 -17.27 -12.67
N VAL A 136 -15.71 -17.28 -11.33
CA VAL A 136 -16.95 -16.97 -10.59
C VAL A 136 -17.29 -15.49 -10.78
N LEU A 137 -16.32 -14.59 -10.59
CA LEU A 137 -16.51 -13.15 -10.76
C LEU A 137 -16.90 -12.77 -12.19
N GLU A 138 -16.34 -13.43 -13.21
CA GLU A 138 -16.70 -13.23 -14.61
C GLU A 138 -18.19 -13.56 -14.85
N ARG A 139 -18.70 -14.66 -14.29
CA ARG A 139 -20.13 -15.01 -14.36
C ARG A 139 -20.99 -13.99 -13.62
N GLN A 140 -20.62 -13.63 -12.40
CA GLN A 140 -21.34 -12.60 -11.62
C GLN A 140 -21.37 -11.25 -12.34
N ALA A 141 -20.27 -10.86 -12.98
CA ALA A 141 -20.19 -9.64 -13.78
C ALA A 141 -21.16 -9.70 -14.98
N ALA A 142 -21.25 -10.83 -15.68
CA ALA A 142 -22.19 -11.03 -16.78
C ALA A 142 -23.64 -10.94 -16.31
N GLU A 143 -24.00 -11.59 -15.21
CA GLU A 143 -25.33 -11.56 -14.61
C GLU A 143 -25.75 -10.13 -14.18
N GLN A 144 -24.81 -9.29 -13.77
CA GLN A 144 -25.03 -7.91 -13.37
C GLN A 144 -24.91 -6.90 -14.54
N GLY A 145 -24.73 -7.36 -15.79
CA GLY A 145 -24.49 -6.49 -16.95
C GLY A 145 -23.14 -5.77 -16.95
N GLN A 146 -22.19 -6.25 -16.14
CA GLN A 146 -20.85 -5.68 -15.97
C GLN A 146 -19.76 -6.49 -16.68
N ASN A 147 -20.12 -7.29 -17.68
CA ASN A 147 -19.22 -8.15 -18.46
C ASN A 147 -18.15 -7.39 -19.26
N HIS A 148 -18.18 -6.06 -19.21
CA HIS A 148 -17.18 -5.19 -19.84
C HIS A 148 -16.01 -4.87 -18.89
N LEU A 149 -16.06 -5.28 -17.61
CA LEU A 149 -15.03 -4.97 -16.61
C LEU A 149 -13.91 -6.02 -16.65
N PRO A 150 -12.62 -5.62 -16.76
CA PRO A 150 -11.51 -6.53 -16.51
C PRO A 150 -11.45 -6.91 -15.03
N ILE A 151 -10.91 -8.11 -14.72
CA ILE A 151 -10.67 -8.53 -13.34
C ILE A 151 -9.17 -8.41 -13.05
N ILE A 152 -8.82 -7.76 -11.95
CA ILE A 152 -7.47 -7.27 -11.66
C ILE A 152 -6.99 -7.79 -10.32
N ILE A 153 -5.82 -8.40 -10.30
CA ILE A 153 -5.08 -8.84 -9.11
C ILE A 153 -3.81 -7.99 -9.05
N ARG A 154 -3.59 -7.29 -7.93
CA ARG A 154 -2.48 -6.34 -7.78
C ARG A 154 -1.34 -6.91 -6.92
N SER A 155 -0.24 -6.18 -6.86
CA SER A 155 0.88 -6.40 -5.93
C SER A 155 1.61 -7.74 -6.09
N LEU A 156 1.63 -8.30 -7.29
CA LEU A 156 2.41 -9.49 -7.58
C LEU A 156 3.87 -9.13 -7.92
N THR A 157 4.83 -9.83 -7.34
CA THR A 157 6.25 -9.65 -7.68
C THR A 157 6.96 -11.01 -7.79
N PRO A 158 7.84 -11.19 -8.79
CA PRO A 158 8.60 -12.43 -8.93
C PRO A 158 9.39 -12.81 -7.68
N ALA A 159 9.89 -11.82 -6.93
CA ALA A 159 10.60 -12.08 -5.67
C ALA A 159 9.81 -12.89 -4.63
N LEU A 160 8.47 -12.81 -4.66
CA LEU A 160 7.59 -13.48 -3.71
C LEU A 160 6.65 -14.49 -4.36
N HIS A 161 6.30 -14.30 -5.65
CA HIS A 161 5.17 -14.98 -6.29
C HIS A 161 5.51 -15.61 -7.65
N THR A 162 6.76 -16.04 -7.90
CA THR A 162 7.19 -16.56 -9.22
C THR A 162 6.26 -17.66 -9.73
N ALA A 163 6.04 -18.71 -8.95
CA ALA A 163 5.19 -19.83 -9.37
C ALA A 163 3.74 -19.42 -9.65
N MET A 164 3.18 -18.53 -8.82
CA MET A 164 1.84 -17.99 -9.01
C MET A 164 1.74 -17.16 -10.29
N ILE A 165 2.71 -16.28 -10.54
CA ILE A 165 2.77 -15.45 -11.75
C ILE A 165 2.82 -16.33 -13.00
N ASP A 166 3.65 -17.39 -13.00
CA ASP A 166 3.80 -18.28 -14.14
C ASP A 166 2.51 -19.06 -14.40
N GLN A 167 1.85 -19.59 -13.38
CA GLN A 167 0.57 -20.27 -13.51
C GLN A 167 -0.54 -19.33 -14.02
N LEU A 168 -0.62 -18.10 -13.51
CA LEU A 168 -1.59 -17.12 -13.99
C LEU A 168 -1.33 -16.75 -15.47
N ARG A 169 -0.07 -16.57 -15.88
CA ARG A 169 0.29 -16.34 -17.29
C ARG A 169 -0.16 -17.50 -18.19
N HIS A 170 0.14 -18.74 -17.81
CA HIS A 170 -0.29 -19.92 -18.57
C HIS A 170 -1.82 -20.05 -18.66
N SER A 171 -2.52 -19.54 -17.65
CA SER A 171 -4.00 -19.51 -17.66
C SER A 171 -4.59 -18.34 -18.46
N GLY A 172 -3.77 -17.47 -19.04
CA GLY A 172 -4.19 -16.39 -19.92
C GLY A 172 -4.30 -15.00 -19.28
N PHE A 173 -3.78 -14.82 -18.06
CA PHE A 173 -3.67 -13.47 -17.49
C PHE A 173 -2.55 -12.68 -18.16
N LEU A 174 -2.80 -11.40 -18.39
CA LEU A 174 -1.78 -10.44 -18.80
C LEU A 174 -1.10 -9.83 -17.56
N MET A 175 0.23 -9.94 -17.48
CA MET A 175 1.00 -9.25 -16.46
C MET A 175 1.35 -7.85 -16.95
N ILE A 176 0.92 -6.82 -16.23
CA ILE A 176 1.23 -5.42 -16.53
C ILE A 176 2.12 -4.88 -15.40
N PRO A 177 3.34 -4.40 -15.68
CA PRO A 177 4.18 -3.78 -14.66
C PRO A 177 3.50 -2.53 -14.09
N THR A 178 3.53 -2.37 -12.77
CA THR A 178 2.88 -1.23 -12.10
C THR A 178 3.87 -0.23 -11.54
N ARG A 179 4.84 -0.71 -10.78
CA ARG A 179 5.83 0.15 -10.12
C ARG A 179 7.05 -0.65 -9.67
N GLN A 180 8.10 0.06 -9.30
CA GLN A 180 9.23 -0.51 -8.58
C GLN A 180 8.92 -0.52 -7.08
N ILE A 181 9.17 -1.64 -6.43
CA ILE A 181 9.02 -1.85 -5.00
C ILE A 181 10.33 -2.31 -4.37
N TRP A 182 10.39 -2.29 -3.05
CA TRP A 182 11.57 -2.68 -2.29
C TRP A 182 11.20 -3.72 -1.25
N ILE A 183 12.02 -4.77 -1.10
CA ILE A 183 11.84 -5.83 -0.10
C ILE A 183 13.11 -5.93 0.74
N ALA A 184 12.95 -5.90 2.07
CA ALA A 184 14.02 -6.07 3.04
C ALA A 184 13.95 -7.48 3.64
N ASP A 185 14.61 -8.43 2.97
CA ASP A 185 14.72 -9.83 3.42
C ASP A 185 15.80 -10.04 4.48
N ASN A 186 16.82 -9.18 4.49
CA ASN A 186 17.93 -9.22 5.42
C ASN A 186 17.53 -9.02 6.89
N ILE A 187 16.26 -8.76 7.18
CA ILE A 187 15.73 -8.65 8.53
C ILE A 187 15.63 -10.03 9.18
N ARG A 188 15.32 -11.08 8.41
CA ARG A 188 15.15 -12.46 8.90
C ARG A 188 16.38 -13.02 9.63
N ASP A 189 17.56 -12.75 9.09
CA ASP A 189 18.84 -13.25 9.59
C ASP A 189 19.60 -12.25 10.46
N HIS A 190 18.94 -11.17 10.85
CA HIS A 190 19.51 -10.07 11.64
C HIS A 190 20.70 -9.35 10.97
N SER A 191 21.08 -9.66 9.75
CA SER A 191 22.22 -9.03 9.05
C SER A 191 22.00 -7.54 8.79
N TRP A 192 20.73 -7.08 8.71
CA TRP A 192 20.37 -5.68 8.57
C TRP A 192 20.97 -4.79 9.67
N ARG A 193 21.14 -5.32 10.90
CA ARG A 193 21.70 -4.59 12.06
C ARG A 193 23.17 -4.18 11.85
N GLN A 194 23.88 -4.85 10.94
CA GLN A 194 25.29 -4.55 10.65
C GLN A 194 25.45 -3.30 9.80
N ARG A 195 24.39 -2.88 9.08
CA ARG A 195 24.45 -1.73 8.18
C ARG A 195 24.63 -0.42 8.92
N SER A 196 25.51 0.45 8.42
CA SER A 196 25.84 1.73 9.06
C SER A 196 24.62 2.66 9.25
N HIS A 197 23.70 2.67 8.27
CA HIS A 197 22.48 3.48 8.37
C HIS A 197 21.54 2.96 9.45
N ILE A 198 21.43 1.64 9.62
CA ILE A 198 20.62 1.03 10.69
C ILE A 198 21.25 1.33 12.08
N LYS A 199 22.59 1.21 12.22
CA LYS A 199 23.27 1.60 13.47
C LYS A 199 23.00 3.05 13.85
N ARG A 200 22.95 3.96 12.84
CA ARG A 200 22.59 5.37 13.06
C ARG A 200 21.10 5.53 13.43
N ASP A 201 20.21 4.69 12.92
CA ASP A 201 18.78 4.71 13.27
C ASP A 201 18.57 4.25 14.72
N PHE A 202 19.27 3.19 15.15
CA PHE A 202 19.29 2.78 16.58
C PHE A 202 19.86 3.87 17.51
N SER A 203 20.92 4.55 17.08
CA SER A 203 21.51 5.65 17.86
C SER A 203 20.54 6.82 17.98
N LEU A 204 19.80 7.11 16.92
CA LEU A 204 18.77 8.14 16.91
C LEU A 204 17.63 7.78 17.87
N GLU A 205 17.12 6.55 17.82
CA GLU A 205 16.06 6.07 18.72
C GLU A 205 16.49 6.19 20.18
N ARG A 206 17.69 5.71 20.53
CA ARG A 206 18.23 5.84 21.89
C ARG A 206 18.37 7.29 22.35
N LYS A 207 18.76 8.20 21.44
CA LYS A 207 18.90 9.63 21.75
C LYS A 207 17.59 10.26 22.21
N TYR A 208 16.47 9.84 21.62
CA TYR A 208 15.15 10.41 21.91
C TYR A 208 14.28 9.54 22.83
N ALA A 209 14.79 8.38 23.29
CA ALA A 209 14.02 7.42 24.09
C ALA A 209 13.42 8.02 25.38
N ALA A 210 14.17 8.91 26.05
CA ALA A 210 13.68 9.57 27.27
C ALA A 210 12.67 10.71 26.99
N GLN A 211 12.59 11.20 25.76
CA GLN A 211 11.75 12.34 25.38
C GLN A 211 10.48 11.91 24.64
N THR A 212 10.34 10.65 24.32
CA THR A 212 9.22 10.14 23.52
C THR A 212 8.80 8.75 23.98
N GLU A 213 7.52 8.45 23.82
CA GLU A 213 6.96 7.13 24.08
C GLU A 213 6.28 6.58 22.83
N TRP A 214 6.28 5.24 22.70
CA TRP A 214 5.51 4.51 21.73
C TRP A 214 4.17 4.09 22.33
N VAL A 215 3.08 4.45 21.66
CA VAL A 215 1.71 4.11 22.04
C VAL A 215 1.20 3.04 21.06
N ALA A 216 0.61 1.96 21.55
CA ALA A 216 -0.04 0.96 20.72
C ALA A 216 -1.40 1.47 20.21
N GLY A 217 -1.80 1.03 19.02
CA GLY A 217 -3.05 1.50 18.39
C GLY A 217 -4.31 1.13 19.17
N GLU A 218 -4.25 0.07 19.94
CA GLU A 218 -5.32 -0.36 20.85
C GLU A 218 -5.57 0.67 21.99
N ASP A 219 -4.56 1.47 22.31
CA ASP A 219 -4.60 2.53 23.34
C ASP A 219 -4.86 3.92 22.76
N PHE A 220 -5.16 4.03 21.45
CA PHE A 220 -5.43 5.31 20.80
C PHE A 220 -6.78 5.87 21.24
N SER A 221 -6.77 7.14 21.63
CA SER A 221 -8.00 7.92 21.76
C SER A 221 -8.56 8.33 20.40
N ASP A 222 -9.77 8.88 20.38
CA ASP A 222 -10.38 9.42 19.15
C ASP A 222 -9.54 10.54 18.54
N GLU A 223 -8.91 11.35 19.39
CA GLU A 223 -7.98 12.42 18.98
C GLU A 223 -6.70 11.84 18.36
N ASP A 224 -6.20 10.71 18.88
CA ASP A 224 -5.03 10.04 18.30
C ASP A 224 -5.33 9.48 16.91
N PHE A 225 -6.51 8.89 16.69
CA PHE A 225 -6.95 8.48 15.37
C PHE A 225 -7.12 9.67 14.42
N ALA A 226 -7.76 10.75 14.87
CA ALA A 226 -7.91 11.97 14.07
C ALA A 226 -6.54 12.59 13.73
N ARG A 227 -5.61 12.61 14.70
CA ARG A 227 -4.24 13.07 14.49
C ARG A 227 -3.48 12.19 13.49
N SER A 228 -3.63 10.86 13.57
CA SER A 228 -3.03 9.92 12.63
C SER A 228 -3.52 10.17 11.20
N LEU A 229 -4.81 10.36 11.01
CA LEU A 229 -5.39 10.69 9.70
C LEU A 229 -4.86 12.04 9.18
N PHE A 230 -4.76 13.04 10.03
CA PHE A 230 -4.17 14.34 9.67
C PHE A 230 -2.71 14.18 9.22
N LEU A 231 -1.88 13.42 9.96
CA LEU A 231 -0.48 13.16 9.62
C LEU A 231 -0.33 12.37 8.31
N TYR A 232 -1.21 11.40 8.06
CA TYR A 232 -1.29 10.70 6.78
C TYR A 232 -1.57 11.67 5.64
N ASN A 233 -2.56 12.53 5.80
CA ASN A 233 -2.95 13.49 4.79
C ASN A 233 -1.83 14.50 4.48
N GLN A 234 -1.06 14.94 5.49
CA GLN A 234 0.11 15.80 5.25
C GLN A 234 1.15 15.16 4.31
N ILE A 235 1.40 13.85 4.43
CA ILE A 235 2.41 13.15 3.65
C ILE A 235 1.89 12.79 2.25
N TYR A 236 0.71 12.20 2.18
CA TYR A 236 0.21 11.60 0.94
C TYR A 236 -0.70 12.52 0.16
N ARG A 237 -1.61 13.23 0.84
CA ARG A 237 -2.57 14.09 0.18
C ARG A 237 -2.10 15.52 0.00
N GLY A 238 -1.15 15.99 0.81
CA GLY A 238 -0.53 17.29 0.62
C GLY A 238 0.19 17.46 -0.71
N LYS A 239 0.69 16.37 -1.30
CA LYS A 239 1.37 16.39 -2.62
C LYS A 239 0.43 16.07 -3.78
N PHE A 240 -0.46 15.09 -3.61
CA PHE A 240 -1.34 14.56 -4.65
C PHE A 240 -2.70 14.20 -4.05
N PRO A 241 -3.53 15.21 -3.70
CA PRO A 241 -4.79 14.99 -2.99
C PRO A 241 -5.79 14.14 -3.78
N GLU A 242 -5.73 14.18 -5.12
CA GLU A 242 -6.71 13.55 -6.01
C GLU A 242 -6.47 12.05 -6.21
N PHE A 243 -5.23 11.57 -6.01
CA PHE A 243 -4.84 10.23 -6.46
C PHE A 243 -4.62 9.25 -5.32
N ASN A 244 -4.08 9.71 -4.20
CA ASN A 244 -3.90 8.85 -3.04
C ASN A 244 -5.24 8.58 -2.35
N PRO A 245 -5.40 7.41 -1.69
CA PRO A 245 -6.63 7.09 -0.99
C PRO A 245 -7.01 8.17 0.04
N ASP A 246 -8.24 8.63 -0.04
CA ASP A 246 -8.83 9.58 0.89
C ASP A 246 -9.59 8.81 1.99
N TYR A 247 -8.83 8.30 2.95
CA TYR A 247 -9.38 7.48 4.02
C TYR A 247 -10.26 8.27 4.97
N SER A 248 -11.35 7.64 5.40
CA SER A 248 -12.17 8.12 6.52
C SER A 248 -11.55 7.74 7.87
N LEU A 249 -11.94 8.44 8.91
CA LEU A 249 -11.56 8.09 10.29
C LEU A 249 -12.06 6.69 10.67
N SER A 250 -13.23 6.31 10.16
CA SER A 250 -13.82 4.99 10.34
C SER A 250 -12.93 3.87 9.81
N PHE A 251 -12.28 4.07 8.65
CA PHE A 251 -11.32 3.10 8.13
C PHE A 251 -10.18 2.82 9.12
N PHE A 252 -9.57 3.87 9.68
CA PHE A 252 -8.46 3.74 10.63
C PHE A 252 -8.89 3.00 11.91
N LYS A 253 -10.03 3.40 12.48
CA LYS A 253 -10.58 2.77 13.68
C LYS A 253 -10.94 1.31 13.44
N THR A 254 -11.63 1.01 12.34
CA THR A 254 -12.02 -0.36 11.99
C THR A 254 -10.82 -1.26 11.73
N ALA A 255 -9.80 -0.77 11.02
CA ALA A 255 -8.59 -1.53 10.73
C ALA A 255 -7.83 -1.93 12.00
N VAL A 256 -7.80 -1.07 13.02
CA VAL A 256 -7.21 -1.37 14.33
C VAL A 256 -8.11 -2.28 15.15
N ALA A 257 -9.41 -1.99 15.23
CA ALA A 257 -10.36 -2.76 16.04
C ALA A 257 -10.48 -4.23 15.59
N THR A 258 -10.32 -4.49 14.28
CA THR A 258 -10.30 -5.86 13.72
C THR A 258 -8.94 -6.54 13.84
N GLY A 259 -7.89 -5.82 14.27
CA GLY A 259 -6.51 -6.32 14.29
C GLY A 259 -5.87 -6.45 12.90
N PHE A 260 -6.54 -5.99 11.83
CA PHE A 260 -6.03 -6.08 10.46
C PHE A 260 -4.80 -5.21 10.23
N ILE A 261 -4.77 -4.00 10.82
CA ILE A 261 -3.61 -3.12 10.81
C ILE A 261 -3.22 -2.80 12.25
N LYS A 262 -2.00 -3.12 12.62
CA LYS A 262 -1.45 -2.78 13.92
C LYS A 262 -0.84 -1.38 13.87
N PHE A 263 -1.40 -0.45 14.64
CA PHE A 263 -0.88 0.92 14.71
C PHE A 263 0.11 1.09 15.85
N TYR A 264 1.09 1.95 15.61
CA TYR A 264 1.98 2.48 16.64
C TYR A 264 2.09 3.99 16.46
N GLY A 265 1.83 4.74 17.51
CA GLY A 265 2.02 6.18 17.60
C GLY A 265 3.31 6.54 18.34
N LEU A 266 3.94 7.62 17.96
CA LEU A 266 5.07 8.22 18.65
C LEU A 266 4.63 9.55 19.22
N ARG A 267 4.76 9.73 20.54
CA ARG A 267 4.33 10.89 21.29
C ARG A 267 5.50 11.48 22.08
N SER A 268 5.55 12.79 22.25
CA SER A 268 6.50 13.41 23.17
C SER A 268 6.06 13.17 24.62
N VAL A 269 7.02 12.85 25.50
CA VAL A 269 6.77 12.82 26.95
C VAL A 269 6.91 14.24 27.47
N ILE A 270 5.91 14.74 28.22
CA ILE A 270 6.02 16.01 28.93
C ILE A 270 6.79 15.74 30.24
N HIS A 271 8.01 16.26 30.33
CA HIS A 271 8.64 16.43 31.64
C HIS A 271 8.12 17.74 32.24
N GLN A 272 7.68 17.71 33.50
CA GLN A 272 7.17 18.90 34.24
C GLN A 272 8.13 20.11 34.22
N SER A 273 9.37 19.94 33.75
CA SER A 273 10.42 20.98 33.68
C SER A 273 10.53 21.69 32.32
N ASP A 274 9.82 21.22 31.29
CA ASP A 274 9.99 21.78 29.94
C ASP A 274 9.01 22.93 29.70
N ASN A 275 9.47 24.18 29.98
CA ASN A 275 8.89 25.38 29.41
C ASN A 275 9.01 25.29 27.88
N PHE A 276 7.97 24.82 27.19
CA PHE A 276 7.85 24.94 25.75
C PHE A 276 7.74 26.43 25.40
N ALA A 277 8.82 26.99 24.90
CA ALA A 277 8.84 28.37 24.42
C ALA A 277 7.78 28.51 23.30
N GLY A 278 6.65 29.15 23.62
CA GLY A 278 5.64 29.53 22.65
C GLY A 278 4.20 29.14 22.95
N TYR A 279 3.91 28.31 23.94
CA TYR A 279 2.55 28.09 24.42
C TYR A 279 2.42 28.45 25.88
N PRO A 280 1.47 29.36 26.25
CA PRO A 280 1.23 29.65 27.67
C PRO A 280 0.68 28.35 28.30
N VAL A 281 1.41 27.86 29.31
CA VAL A 281 0.92 26.80 30.19
C VAL A 281 -0.16 27.41 31.04
N THR A 282 -1.39 27.41 30.53
CA THR A 282 -2.58 27.63 31.35
C THR A 282 -2.82 26.34 32.13
N GLU A 283 -2.97 26.51 33.42
CA GLU A 283 -3.18 25.53 34.47
C GLU A 283 -3.92 24.26 34.04
N TYR A 284 -3.34 23.09 34.38
CA TYR A 284 -3.98 21.76 34.35
C TYR A 284 -4.54 21.26 33.03
N SER A 285 -3.76 21.20 31.98
CA SER A 285 -4.09 20.32 30.86
C SER A 285 -3.66 18.89 31.18
N THR A 286 -4.59 18.06 31.59
CA THR A 286 -4.43 16.60 31.69
C THR A 286 -4.35 15.95 30.32
N ALA A 287 -4.44 16.71 29.24
CA ALA A 287 -4.42 16.24 27.86
C ALA A 287 -3.02 15.74 27.49
N LYS A 288 -2.96 14.49 27.05
CA LYS A 288 -1.73 13.89 26.52
C LYS A 288 -1.26 14.70 25.29
N PRO A 289 0.06 14.89 25.08
CA PRO A 289 0.57 15.52 23.86
C PRO A 289 0.10 14.79 22.60
N PRO A 290 -0.18 15.51 21.51
CA PRO A 290 -0.59 14.87 20.28
C PRO A 290 0.52 14.00 19.69
N LEU A 291 0.14 12.98 18.90
CA LEU A 291 1.11 12.14 18.19
C LEU A 291 1.98 12.99 17.26
N SER A 292 3.30 12.80 17.35
CA SER A 292 4.29 13.38 16.43
C SER A 292 4.44 12.56 15.16
N ALA A 293 4.16 11.25 15.24
CA ALA A 293 4.20 10.32 14.11
C ALA A 293 3.38 9.08 14.41
N PHE A 294 2.94 8.38 13.37
CA PHE A 294 2.33 7.05 13.49
C PHE A 294 2.72 6.16 12.33
N VAL A 295 2.60 4.86 12.52
CA VAL A 295 2.76 3.83 11.49
C VAL A 295 1.74 2.72 11.69
N GLY A 296 1.09 2.31 10.60
CA GLY A 296 0.23 1.14 10.54
C GLY A 296 0.95 -0.01 9.84
N ILE A 297 1.00 -1.16 10.48
CA ILE A 297 1.70 -2.37 10.00
C ILE A 297 0.67 -3.44 9.67
N VAL A 298 0.69 -3.90 8.42
CA VAL A 298 -0.04 -5.09 7.99
C VAL A 298 0.91 -6.26 7.98
N ARG A 299 0.43 -7.41 8.42
CA ARG A 299 1.17 -8.66 8.42
C ARG A 299 0.38 -9.75 7.68
N ARG A 300 1.07 -10.53 6.85
CA ARG A 300 0.59 -11.82 6.32
C ARG A 300 1.73 -12.81 6.45
N ASP A 301 1.53 -13.85 7.26
CA ASP A 301 2.58 -14.82 7.63
C ASP A 301 3.84 -14.12 8.16
N ASN A 302 4.97 -14.26 7.46
CA ASN A 302 6.22 -13.63 7.79
C ASN A 302 6.53 -12.41 6.92
N LEU A 303 5.54 -11.89 6.17
CA LEU A 303 5.68 -10.68 5.36
C LEU A 303 4.96 -9.52 6.02
N PHE A 304 5.66 -8.41 6.18
CA PHE A 304 5.18 -7.18 6.79
C PHE A 304 5.16 -6.05 5.76
N SER A 305 4.21 -5.15 5.87
CA SER A 305 4.19 -3.90 5.10
C SER A 305 3.65 -2.76 5.94
N THR A 306 4.01 -1.53 5.56
CA THR A 306 3.47 -0.32 6.19
C THR A 306 2.76 0.55 5.15
N PRO A 307 1.48 0.25 4.86
CA PRO A 307 0.70 1.00 3.88
C PRO A 307 0.28 2.38 4.38
N LEU A 308 0.24 2.56 5.70
CA LEU A 308 -0.21 3.79 6.35
C LEU A 308 0.88 4.29 7.30
N PHE A 309 1.33 5.50 7.10
CA PHE A 309 2.16 6.22 8.06
C PHE A 309 2.02 7.72 7.87
N GLY A 310 2.39 8.44 8.89
CA GLY A 310 2.44 9.90 8.85
C GLY A 310 3.33 10.44 9.95
N TYR A 311 3.87 11.63 9.73
CA TYR A 311 4.66 12.33 10.73
C TYR A 311 4.54 13.84 10.57
N ASP A 312 4.69 14.54 11.65
CA ASP A 312 4.56 15.99 11.72
C ASP A 312 5.70 16.69 10.98
N LEU A 313 5.36 17.34 9.85
CA LEU A 313 6.34 18.06 9.01
C LEU A 313 6.87 19.35 9.66
N SER A 314 6.21 19.87 10.71
CA SER A 314 6.67 21.04 11.47
C SER A 314 7.79 20.69 12.44
N ARG A 315 7.98 19.41 12.78
CA ARG A 315 9.02 18.96 13.70
C ARG A 315 10.41 19.03 13.07
N PRO A 316 11.44 19.32 13.86
CA PRO A 316 12.81 19.40 13.35
C PRO A 316 13.28 18.11 12.68
N ARG A 317 13.86 18.20 11.49
CA ARG A 317 14.37 17.05 10.72
C ARG A 317 15.35 16.17 11.51
N LYS A 318 16.08 16.76 12.48
CA LYS A 318 17.03 16.04 13.36
C LYS A 318 16.37 14.97 14.23
N GLU A 319 15.05 15.06 14.49
CA GLU A 319 14.31 14.04 15.24
C GLU A 319 14.13 12.75 14.42
N GLY A 320 14.25 12.83 13.10
CA GLY A 320 14.25 11.70 12.20
C GLY A 320 13.00 10.82 12.30
N LEU A 321 11.81 11.42 12.44
CA LEU A 321 10.56 10.70 12.68
C LEU A 321 10.35 9.56 11.69
N TYR A 322 10.50 9.80 10.38
CA TYR A 322 10.39 8.75 9.36
C TYR A 322 11.37 7.58 9.59
N ARG A 323 12.61 7.87 9.96
CA ARG A 323 13.63 6.85 10.25
C ARG A 323 13.23 5.99 11.45
N ARG A 324 12.67 6.60 12.48
CA ARG A 324 12.21 5.93 13.69
C ARG A 324 10.99 5.06 13.41
N LEU A 325 10.03 5.55 12.59
CA LEU A 325 8.90 4.74 12.13
C LEU A 325 9.38 3.48 11.39
N MET A 326 10.30 3.63 10.42
CA MET A 326 10.81 2.49 9.65
C MET A 326 11.63 1.53 10.51
N LEU A 327 12.36 2.03 11.51
CA LEU A 327 13.04 1.18 12.49
C LEU A 327 12.03 0.37 13.31
N LYS A 328 10.91 0.98 13.75
CA LYS A 328 9.83 0.28 14.47
C LYS A 328 9.24 -0.86 13.64
N VAL A 329 8.97 -0.63 12.34
CA VAL A 329 8.49 -1.66 11.41
C VAL A 329 9.49 -2.81 11.28
N SER A 330 10.77 -2.48 11.12
CA SER A 330 11.84 -3.49 11.00
C SER A 330 11.99 -4.32 12.28
N LEU A 331 11.89 -3.69 13.45
CA LEU A 331 11.92 -4.39 14.73
C LEU A 331 10.72 -5.32 14.93
N GLU A 332 9.54 -4.90 14.45
CA GLU A 332 8.35 -5.75 14.51
C GLU A 332 8.50 -6.96 13.58
N ALA A 333 9.00 -6.76 12.36
CA ALA A 333 9.28 -7.86 11.43
C ALA A 333 10.35 -8.81 11.98
N GLU A 334 11.42 -8.28 12.59
CA GLU A 334 12.49 -9.08 13.17
C GLU A 334 12.00 -10.01 14.30
N ARG A 335 11.10 -9.54 15.18
CA ARG A 335 10.50 -10.35 16.24
C ARG A 335 9.83 -11.62 15.72
N HIS A 336 9.38 -11.59 14.47
CA HIS A 336 8.68 -12.68 13.80
C HIS A 336 9.51 -13.35 12.71
N GLN A 337 10.82 -13.10 12.65
CA GLN A 337 11.71 -13.60 11.60
C GLN A 337 11.16 -13.31 10.18
N GLY A 338 10.57 -12.13 10.02
CA GLY A 338 9.87 -11.72 8.81
C GLY A 338 10.70 -10.82 7.91
N SER A 339 10.17 -10.58 6.71
CA SER A 339 10.65 -9.62 5.74
C SER A 339 9.73 -8.41 5.70
N VAL A 340 10.23 -7.28 5.21
CA VAL A 340 9.41 -6.07 5.04
C VAL A 340 9.26 -5.74 3.56
N HIS A 341 8.01 -5.72 3.08
CA HIS A 341 7.65 -5.13 1.81
C HIS A 341 7.53 -3.60 1.99
N CYS A 342 8.59 -2.90 1.60
CA CYS A 342 8.73 -1.47 1.82
C CYS A 342 7.96 -0.59 0.81
N SER A 343 7.15 -1.18 -0.07
CA SER A 343 6.40 -0.47 -1.12
C SER A 343 7.31 0.31 -2.09
N GLY A 344 6.75 1.22 -2.90
CA GLY A 344 7.49 2.09 -3.82
C GLY A 344 8.08 3.35 -3.16
N GLY A 345 8.83 4.14 -3.92
CA GLY A 345 9.42 5.41 -3.49
C GLY A 345 10.57 5.30 -2.49
N ALA A 346 11.29 6.40 -2.25
CA ALA A 346 12.42 6.52 -1.33
C ALA A 346 13.51 5.41 -1.53
N GLY A 347 13.79 5.04 -2.79
CA GLY A 347 14.63 3.89 -3.13
C GLY A 347 16.01 3.93 -2.47
N ASN A 348 16.72 5.04 -2.56
CA ASN A 348 18.05 5.20 -1.94
C ASN A 348 18.01 4.96 -0.40
N PHE A 349 16.99 5.50 0.27
CA PHE A 349 16.82 5.28 1.72
C PHE A 349 16.69 3.80 2.05
N LYS A 350 15.93 3.04 1.26
CA LYS A 350 15.66 1.61 1.44
C LYS A 350 16.87 0.76 1.08
N ALA A 351 17.53 1.06 -0.05
CA ALA A 351 18.76 0.37 -0.48
C ALA A 351 19.87 0.47 0.56
N LEU A 352 20.10 1.65 1.14
CA LEU A 352 21.10 1.86 2.19
C LEU A 352 20.81 1.04 3.47
N ARG A 353 19.58 0.57 3.64
CA ARG A 353 19.13 -0.30 4.76
C ARG A 353 19.05 -1.78 4.36
N GLY A 354 19.38 -2.09 3.10
CA GLY A 354 19.52 -3.45 2.62
C GLY A 354 18.30 -4.01 1.91
N ALA A 355 17.29 -3.19 1.67
CA ALA A 355 16.20 -3.61 0.81
C ALA A 355 16.67 -3.73 -0.66
N GLN A 356 16.11 -4.69 -1.36
CA GLN A 356 16.36 -4.93 -2.79
C GLN A 356 15.16 -4.48 -3.61
N SER A 357 15.41 -3.93 -4.79
CA SER A 357 14.36 -3.46 -5.70
C SER A 357 13.82 -4.58 -6.57
N HIS A 358 12.51 -4.59 -6.79
CA HIS A 358 11.80 -5.54 -7.63
C HIS A 358 10.69 -4.84 -8.40
N VAL A 359 10.29 -5.42 -9.54
CA VAL A 359 9.10 -4.94 -10.28
C VAL A 359 7.86 -5.58 -9.70
N GLU A 360 6.83 -4.77 -9.46
CA GLU A 360 5.49 -5.21 -9.08
C GLU A 360 4.60 -5.24 -10.32
N TYR A 361 3.73 -6.24 -10.40
CA TYR A 361 2.80 -6.46 -11.51
C TYR A 361 1.36 -6.46 -11.04
N ALA A 362 0.46 -6.04 -11.95
CA ALA A 362 -0.95 -6.40 -11.91
C ALA A 362 -1.20 -7.55 -12.89
N ALA A 363 -1.85 -8.61 -12.44
CA ALA A 363 -2.39 -9.64 -13.32
C ALA A 363 -3.81 -9.25 -13.73
N VAL A 364 -4.07 -9.17 -15.04
CA VAL A 364 -5.34 -8.72 -15.60
C VAL A 364 -5.98 -9.86 -16.37
N TRP A 365 -7.14 -10.30 -15.91
CA TRP A 365 -8.02 -11.20 -16.65
C TRP A 365 -8.92 -10.39 -17.59
N MET A 366 -8.85 -10.68 -18.87
CA MET A 366 -9.54 -9.92 -19.91
C MET A 366 -9.99 -10.78 -21.09
N GLN A 367 -10.00 -12.12 -20.95
CA GLN A 367 -10.34 -13.04 -22.04
C GLN A 367 -11.77 -12.85 -22.57
N HIS A 368 -12.69 -12.42 -21.70
CA HIS A 368 -14.07 -12.11 -22.02
C HIS A 368 -14.27 -10.75 -22.70
N LEU A 369 -13.24 -9.91 -22.74
CA LEU A 369 -13.34 -8.58 -23.35
C LEU A 369 -13.16 -8.67 -24.88
N PRO A 370 -13.76 -7.73 -25.64
CA PRO A 370 -13.54 -7.63 -27.08
C PRO A 370 -12.05 -7.49 -27.45
N ALA A 371 -11.64 -8.03 -28.60
CA ALA A 371 -10.24 -8.11 -29.01
C ALA A 371 -9.52 -6.74 -29.02
N TYR A 372 -10.21 -5.66 -29.42
CA TYR A 372 -9.62 -4.32 -29.42
C TYR A 372 -9.26 -3.82 -28.02
N ARG A 373 -10.08 -4.14 -27.00
CA ARG A 373 -9.76 -3.80 -25.60
C ARG A 373 -8.57 -4.61 -25.09
N GLN A 374 -8.53 -5.91 -25.41
CA GLN A 374 -7.37 -6.75 -25.09
C GLN A 374 -6.09 -6.22 -25.75
N ALA A 375 -6.15 -5.75 -26.99
CA ALA A 375 -5.01 -5.18 -27.69
C ALA A 375 -4.46 -3.92 -26.99
N ILE A 376 -5.31 -3.07 -26.44
CA ILE A 376 -4.92 -1.88 -25.70
C ILE A 376 -4.14 -2.25 -24.43
N PHE A 377 -4.62 -3.22 -23.64
CA PHE A 377 -3.88 -3.69 -22.47
C PHE A 377 -2.53 -4.33 -22.84
N LYS A 378 -2.49 -5.13 -23.92
CA LYS A 378 -1.23 -5.71 -24.42
C LYS A 378 -0.24 -4.63 -24.87
N LEU A 379 -0.73 -3.58 -25.55
CA LEU A 379 0.09 -2.43 -25.95
C LEU A 379 0.61 -1.67 -24.73
N LEU A 380 -0.24 -1.41 -23.74
CA LEU A 380 0.16 -0.77 -22.48
C LEU A 380 1.28 -1.56 -21.78
N ALA A 381 1.07 -2.86 -21.58
CA ALA A 381 2.07 -3.73 -20.95
C ALA A 381 3.40 -3.70 -21.70
N LYS A 382 3.38 -3.85 -23.03
CA LYS A 382 4.58 -3.82 -23.87
C LYS A 382 5.31 -2.46 -23.78
N THR A 383 4.56 -1.37 -23.78
CA THR A 383 5.14 -0.01 -23.69
C THR A 383 5.85 0.20 -22.34
N ILE A 384 5.21 -0.23 -21.24
CA ILE A 384 5.79 -0.10 -19.89
C ILE A 384 7.05 -0.99 -19.77
N ASP A 385 6.97 -2.24 -20.20
CA ASP A 385 8.11 -3.18 -20.15
C ASP A 385 9.30 -2.68 -20.98
N THR A 386 9.03 -2.10 -22.14
CA THR A 386 10.10 -1.68 -23.06
C THR A 386 10.77 -0.38 -22.62
N PHE A 387 10.02 0.59 -22.12
CA PHE A 387 10.54 1.93 -21.89
C PHE A 387 10.61 2.34 -20.42
N ILE A 388 9.61 1.99 -19.61
CA ILE A 388 9.47 2.51 -18.25
C ILE A 388 10.21 1.62 -17.25
N THR A 389 10.01 0.30 -17.31
CA THR A 389 10.61 -0.66 -16.37
C THR A 389 12.15 -0.60 -16.36
N PRO A 390 12.86 -0.59 -17.51
CA PRO A 390 14.32 -0.47 -17.51
C PRO A 390 14.80 0.88 -16.98
N TYR A 391 14.07 1.95 -17.26
CA TYR A 391 14.41 3.29 -16.76
C TYR A 391 14.24 3.36 -15.24
N ALA A 392 13.14 2.85 -14.69
CA ALA A 392 12.88 2.81 -13.26
C ALA A 392 13.94 1.97 -12.52
N ALA A 393 14.28 0.79 -13.04
CA ALA A 393 15.31 -0.07 -12.47
C ALA A 393 16.68 0.60 -12.41
N LYS A 394 17.08 1.31 -13.49
CA LYS A 394 18.35 2.04 -13.55
C LYS A 394 18.43 3.20 -12.54
N ASN A 395 17.33 3.87 -12.28
CA ASN A 395 17.29 5.09 -11.46
C ASN A 395 16.79 4.85 -10.03
N GLN A 396 16.54 3.61 -9.64
CA GLN A 396 16.09 3.21 -8.29
C GLN A 396 14.82 3.97 -7.85
N LEU A 397 13.86 4.13 -8.77
CA LEU A 397 12.63 4.91 -8.58
C LEU A 397 11.56 4.16 -7.78
#